data_b30d3a58b66b89a4aa3b6227997314ce
#
_entry.id   b30d3a58b66b89a4aa3b6227997314ce
#
_cell.length_a   1.000
_cell.length_b   1.000
_cell.length_c   1.000
_cell.angle_alpha   90.00
_cell.angle_beta   90.00
_cell.angle_gamma   90.00
#
_symmetry.space_group_name_H-M   'P 1'
#
loop_
_entity.id
_entity.type
_entity.pdbx_description
1 polymer ?
#
loop_
_entity_poly.entity_id
_entity_poly.type
_entity_poly.pdbx_seq_one_letter_code
_entity_poly.pdbx_strand_id
1 'polypeptide(L)'
;MNYDKFVLLFSIATLCVLFSLMFMGGYVSSSGVGLSCPDWPLCPHGLVPSTEFLIEYTHRTIAASTGLLVLLSTVFVLRSKNSVRSTRLFSIIAAAAVVGQIALGATVITEKLHAVLVTAHLGLGLILYSSLIFVVINTYYTNLKPKPYSLSSAAGTSSSGKKKSPAGYSSNKSTNL
;
A
#
# COMPACT_ATOMS: atom_id res chain seq x y z
N MET A 1 -15.91 6.17 -7.55
CA MET A 1 -14.88 5.14 -7.21
C MET A 1 -14.91 4.92 -5.71
N ASN A 2 -15.06 3.67 -5.25
CA ASN A 2 -15.07 3.38 -3.82
C ASN A 2 -13.68 3.63 -3.23
N TYR A 3 -13.60 4.14 -1.98
CA TYR A 3 -12.34 4.47 -1.31
C TYR A 3 -11.31 3.34 -1.37
N ASP A 4 -11.71 2.09 -1.13
CA ASP A 4 -10.81 0.94 -1.15
C ASP A 4 -10.25 0.63 -2.55
N LYS A 5 -11.02 0.86 -3.61
CA LYS A 5 -10.51 0.78 -4.99
C LYS A 5 -9.49 1.89 -5.29
N PHE A 6 -9.72 3.09 -4.75
CA PHE A 6 -8.76 4.18 -4.85
C PHE A 6 -7.45 3.82 -4.15
N VAL A 7 -7.52 3.30 -2.91
CA VAL A 7 -6.33 2.85 -2.15
C VAL A 7 -5.55 1.80 -2.92
N LEU A 8 -6.24 0.82 -3.50
CA LEU A 8 -5.62 -0.22 -4.32
C LEU A 8 -4.88 0.35 -5.54
N LEU A 9 -5.56 1.17 -6.34
CA LEU A 9 -4.97 1.75 -7.55
C LEU A 9 -3.79 2.67 -7.21
N PHE A 10 -3.91 3.47 -6.15
CA PHE A 10 -2.84 4.34 -5.69
C PHE A 10 -1.62 3.54 -5.22
N SER A 11 -1.84 2.43 -4.49
CA SER A 11 -0.75 1.56 -4.04
C SER A 11 -0.07 0.84 -5.22
N ILE A 12 -0.84 0.42 -6.24
CA ILE A 12 -0.26 -0.16 -7.47
C ILE A 12 0.58 0.87 -8.21
N ALA A 13 0.07 2.10 -8.38
CA ALA A 13 0.84 3.17 -9.03
C ALA A 13 2.14 3.47 -8.26
N THR A 14 2.08 3.56 -6.92
CA THR A 14 3.26 3.73 -6.06
C THR A 14 4.26 2.59 -6.24
N LEU A 15 3.80 1.35 -6.32
CA LEU A 15 4.65 0.17 -6.55
C LEU A 15 5.37 0.23 -7.90
N CYS A 16 4.66 0.65 -8.96
CA CYS A 16 5.25 0.80 -10.30
C CYS A 16 6.32 1.90 -10.32
N VAL A 17 6.06 3.05 -9.68
CA VAL A 17 7.04 4.14 -9.58
C VAL A 17 8.27 3.71 -8.78
N LEU A 18 8.08 3.00 -7.66
CA LEU A 18 9.18 2.47 -6.86
C LEU A 18 10.02 1.46 -7.65
N PHE A 19 9.39 0.56 -8.42
CA PHE A 19 10.11 -0.38 -9.29
C PHE A 19 11.00 0.36 -10.30
N SER A 20 10.46 1.38 -10.98
CA SER A 20 11.21 2.20 -11.94
C SER A 20 12.37 2.95 -11.27
N LEU A 21 12.15 3.45 -10.04
CA LEU A 21 13.19 4.10 -9.25
C LEU A 21 14.33 3.14 -8.89
N MET A 22 14.00 1.90 -8.48
CA MET A 22 15.02 0.89 -8.17
C MET A 22 15.88 0.55 -9.39
N PHE A 23 15.26 0.44 -10.56
CA PHE A 23 15.97 0.20 -11.81
C PHE A 23 16.91 1.38 -12.15
N MET A 24 16.40 2.61 -12.04
CA MET A 24 17.23 3.82 -12.25
C MET A 24 18.36 3.91 -11.21
N GLY A 25 18.12 3.59 -9.94
CA GLY A 25 19.15 3.58 -8.89
C GLY A 25 20.27 2.58 -9.17
N GLY A 26 19.92 1.38 -9.67
CA GLY A 26 20.91 0.41 -10.15
C GLY A 26 21.77 0.97 -11.28
N TYR A 27 21.17 1.66 -12.25
CA TYR A 27 21.88 2.30 -13.34
C TYR A 27 22.83 3.42 -12.83
N VAL A 28 22.34 4.32 -11.97
CA VAL A 28 23.15 5.40 -11.37
C VAL A 28 24.37 4.84 -10.64
N SER A 29 24.19 3.77 -9.86
CA SER A 29 25.27 3.14 -9.12
C SER A 29 26.29 2.43 -10.00
N SER A 30 25.85 1.76 -11.09
CA SER A 30 26.72 0.95 -11.96
C SER A 30 27.43 1.76 -13.03
N SER A 31 26.86 2.89 -13.48
CA SER A 31 27.41 3.73 -14.55
C SER A 31 28.48 4.73 -14.08
N GLY A 32 28.71 4.83 -12.77
CA GLY A 32 29.67 5.79 -12.20
C GLY A 32 29.18 7.23 -12.12
N VAL A 33 27.95 7.53 -12.58
CA VAL A 33 27.37 8.88 -12.51
C VAL A 33 26.80 9.23 -11.14
N GLY A 34 26.80 8.30 -10.18
CA GLY A 34 26.23 8.48 -8.85
C GLY A 34 27.01 9.42 -7.92
N LEU A 35 28.12 9.99 -8.39
CA LEU A 35 28.90 11.02 -7.69
C LEU A 35 28.99 12.32 -8.51
N SER A 36 28.17 12.47 -9.53
CA SER A 36 28.15 13.68 -10.33
C SER A 36 27.67 14.89 -9.52
N CYS A 37 26.75 14.71 -8.57
CA CYS A 37 26.26 15.73 -7.66
C CYS A 37 26.89 15.56 -6.25
N PRO A 38 27.97 16.27 -5.92
CA PRO A 38 28.64 16.11 -4.64
C PRO A 38 27.83 16.65 -3.45
N ASP A 39 26.92 17.58 -3.69
CA ASP A 39 26.11 18.19 -2.64
C ASP A 39 24.79 17.43 -2.41
N TRP A 40 24.30 17.48 -1.20
CA TRP A 40 23.00 16.90 -0.82
C TRP A 40 22.22 17.92 0.04
N PRO A 41 20.92 18.11 -0.20
CA PRO A 41 20.01 17.35 -1.08
C PRO A 41 20.01 17.76 -2.56
N LEU A 42 20.52 18.93 -2.88
CA LEU A 42 20.50 19.52 -4.24
C LEU A 42 21.88 19.39 -4.90
N CYS A 43 21.88 19.40 -6.26
CA CYS A 43 23.10 19.50 -7.02
C CYS A 43 23.63 20.94 -7.07
N PRO A 44 24.93 21.15 -7.40
CA PRO A 44 25.45 22.48 -7.73
C PRO A 44 24.58 23.17 -8.78
N HIS A 45 24.42 24.49 -8.67
CA HIS A 45 23.53 25.33 -9.50
C HIS A 45 22.02 25.20 -9.18
N GLY A 46 21.63 24.54 -8.10
CA GLY A 46 20.25 24.58 -7.53
C GLY A 46 19.24 23.72 -8.28
N LEU A 47 18.06 24.30 -8.61
CA LEU A 47 16.94 23.55 -9.16
C LEU A 47 17.04 23.19 -10.63
N VAL A 48 17.98 23.79 -11.38
CA VAL A 48 18.20 23.51 -12.81
C VAL A 48 19.60 22.92 -12.97
N PRO A 49 19.72 21.58 -13.01
CA PRO A 49 21.01 20.93 -13.12
C PRO A 49 21.59 21.11 -14.54
N SER A 50 22.94 21.13 -14.63
CA SER A 50 23.60 20.97 -15.92
C SER A 50 23.40 19.55 -16.47
N THR A 51 23.66 19.34 -17.77
CA THR A 51 23.49 18.02 -18.42
C THR A 51 24.29 16.91 -17.73
N GLU A 52 25.41 17.24 -17.11
CA GLU A 52 26.28 16.28 -16.39
C GLU A 52 25.61 15.70 -15.12
N PHE A 53 24.79 16.50 -14.46
CA PHE A 53 24.12 16.11 -13.21
C PHE A 53 22.72 15.54 -13.44
N LEU A 54 22.20 15.58 -14.66
CA LEU A 54 20.79 15.33 -14.96
C LEU A 54 20.31 13.96 -14.50
N ILE A 55 21.12 12.92 -14.68
CA ILE A 55 20.71 11.54 -14.35
C ILE A 55 20.59 11.37 -12.84
N GLU A 56 21.58 11.80 -12.08
CA GLU A 56 21.56 11.70 -10.62
C GLU A 56 20.49 12.60 -10.00
N TYR A 57 20.34 13.84 -10.52
CA TYR A 57 19.29 14.76 -10.11
C TYR A 57 17.88 14.17 -10.35
N THR A 58 17.67 13.56 -11.50
CA THR A 58 16.39 12.92 -11.85
C THR A 58 16.11 11.76 -10.90
N HIS A 59 17.12 10.91 -10.60
CA HIS A 59 16.98 9.85 -9.62
C HIS A 59 16.56 10.39 -8.24
N ARG A 60 17.23 11.43 -7.75
CA ARG A 60 16.91 12.05 -6.43
C ARG A 60 15.49 12.63 -6.41
N THR A 61 15.08 13.31 -7.49
CA THR A 61 13.73 13.90 -7.61
C THR A 61 12.64 12.85 -7.63
N ILE A 62 12.83 11.77 -8.39
CA ILE A 62 11.90 10.63 -8.41
C ILE A 62 11.90 9.94 -7.04
N ALA A 63 13.05 9.82 -6.37
CA ALA A 63 13.15 9.23 -5.04
C ALA A 63 12.35 10.04 -4.00
N ALA A 64 12.48 11.37 -3.99
CA ALA A 64 11.70 12.24 -3.12
C ALA A 64 10.18 12.12 -3.39
N SER A 65 9.79 12.13 -4.66
CA SER A 65 8.39 11.92 -5.08
C SER A 65 7.86 10.55 -4.65
N THR A 66 8.66 9.50 -4.84
CA THR A 66 8.31 8.13 -4.42
C THR A 66 8.16 8.03 -2.91
N GLY A 67 9.04 8.68 -2.14
CA GLY A 67 8.93 8.75 -0.68
C GLY A 67 7.59 9.35 -0.26
N LEU A 68 7.18 10.46 -0.86
CA LEU A 68 5.87 11.08 -0.62
C LEU A 68 4.71 10.14 -0.97
N LEU A 69 4.78 9.45 -2.13
CA LEU A 69 3.75 8.50 -2.54
C LEU A 69 3.61 7.33 -1.55
N VAL A 70 4.72 6.78 -1.04
CA VAL A 70 4.70 5.71 -0.03
C VAL A 70 4.05 6.19 1.26
N LEU A 71 4.40 7.38 1.75
CA LEU A 71 3.81 7.96 2.95
C LEU A 71 2.30 8.21 2.78
N LEU A 72 1.88 8.77 1.65
CA LEU A 72 0.47 8.95 1.33
C LEU A 72 -0.27 7.61 1.21
N SER A 73 0.32 6.60 0.55
CA SER A 73 -0.23 5.25 0.48
C SER A 73 -0.45 4.67 1.88
N THR A 74 0.52 4.83 2.78
CA THR A 74 0.40 4.40 4.17
C THR A 74 -0.76 5.11 4.88
N VAL A 75 -0.89 6.43 4.73
CA VAL A 75 -2.00 7.20 5.31
C VAL A 75 -3.35 6.71 4.79
N PHE A 76 -3.47 6.44 3.48
CA PHE A 76 -4.72 5.94 2.90
C PHE A 76 -5.07 4.54 3.39
N VAL A 77 -4.08 3.64 3.50
CA VAL A 77 -4.26 2.30 4.07
C VAL A 77 -4.72 2.37 5.54
N LEU A 78 -4.10 3.23 6.35
CA LEU A 78 -4.45 3.39 7.77
C LEU A 78 -5.84 3.98 7.97
N ARG A 79 -6.30 4.84 7.06
CA ARG A 79 -7.65 5.43 7.07
C ARG A 79 -8.73 4.52 6.49
N SER A 80 -8.37 3.47 5.75
CA SER A 80 -9.33 2.50 5.23
C SER A 80 -9.93 1.67 6.37
N LYS A 81 -11.26 1.68 6.46
CA LYS A 81 -12.01 0.91 7.47
C LYS A 81 -11.94 -0.60 7.22
N ASN A 82 -11.76 -0.99 5.96
CA ASN A 82 -11.70 -2.39 5.54
C ASN A 82 -10.28 -2.97 5.55
N SER A 83 -9.27 -2.14 5.87
CA SER A 83 -7.88 -2.57 5.92
C SER A 83 -7.64 -3.54 7.09
N VAL A 84 -7.13 -4.73 6.78
CA VAL A 84 -6.78 -5.75 7.77
C VAL A 84 -5.47 -5.39 8.49
N ARG A 85 -5.26 -5.99 9.68
CA ARG A 85 -4.09 -5.71 10.52
C ARG A 85 -2.75 -5.91 9.77
N SER A 86 -2.65 -6.97 8.97
CA SER A 86 -1.45 -7.24 8.18
C SER A 86 -1.15 -6.14 7.16
N THR A 87 -2.17 -5.65 6.44
CA THR A 87 -2.01 -4.55 5.48
C THR A 87 -1.49 -3.28 6.17
N ARG A 88 -2.03 -2.94 7.35
CA ARG A 88 -1.56 -1.80 8.16
C ARG A 88 -0.13 -1.98 8.62
N LEU A 89 0.24 -3.19 9.08
CA LEU A 89 1.60 -3.48 9.51
C LEU A 89 2.59 -3.30 8.36
N PHE A 90 2.33 -3.91 7.19
CA PHE A 90 3.22 -3.78 6.03
C PHE A 90 3.30 -2.35 5.50
N SER A 91 2.22 -1.56 5.57
CA SER A 91 2.28 -0.15 5.20
C SER A 91 3.14 0.68 6.16
N ILE A 92 3.12 0.37 7.46
CA ILE A 92 4.00 1.02 8.45
C ILE A 92 5.47 0.62 8.22
N ILE A 93 5.72 -0.67 7.94
CA ILE A 93 7.08 -1.14 7.59
C ILE A 93 7.58 -0.42 6.34
N ALA A 94 6.74 -0.26 5.32
CA ALA A 94 7.09 0.49 4.11
C ALA A 94 7.40 1.96 4.41
N ALA A 95 6.62 2.63 5.26
CA ALA A 95 6.88 4.00 5.69
C ALA A 95 8.19 4.13 6.47
N ALA A 96 8.49 3.21 7.37
CA ALA A 96 9.76 3.19 8.11
C ALA A 96 10.94 2.92 7.16
N ALA A 97 10.78 1.98 6.24
CA ALA A 97 11.81 1.64 5.27
C ALA A 97 12.12 2.82 4.32
N VAL A 98 11.11 3.60 3.88
CA VAL A 98 11.36 4.77 3.02
C VAL A 98 12.12 5.87 3.75
N VAL A 99 11.87 6.08 5.04
CA VAL A 99 12.67 7.03 5.84
C VAL A 99 14.13 6.55 5.94
N GLY A 100 14.34 5.25 6.19
CA GLY A 100 15.68 4.65 6.17
C GLY A 100 16.37 4.76 4.82
N GLN A 101 15.62 4.62 3.71
CA GLN A 101 16.14 4.78 2.34
C GLN A 101 16.67 6.19 2.08
N ILE A 102 15.96 7.22 2.56
CA ILE A 102 16.39 8.62 2.43
C ILE A 102 17.70 8.83 3.21
N ALA A 103 17.77 8.34 4.44
CA ALA A 103 18.97 8.45 5.26
C ALA A 103 20.16 7.70 4.65
N LEU A 104 19.97 6.45 4.24
CA LEU A 104 21.02 5.66 3.56
C LEU A 104 21.43 6.27 2.23
N GLY A 105 20.47 6.81 1.45
CA GLY A 105 20.79 7.49 0.19
C GLY A 105 21.71 8.70 0.40
N ALA A 106 21.48 9.49 1.45
CA ALA A 106 22.37 10.59 1.81
C ALA A 106 23.77 10.10 2.19
N THR A 107 23.87 9.05 3.04
CA THR A 107 25.16 8.48 3.47
C THR A 107 25.91 7.82 2.32
N VAL A 108 25.23 7.18 1.36
CA VAL A 108 25.86 6.61 0.15
C VAL A 108 26.63 7.69 -0.64
N ILE A 109 26.11 8.91 -0.73
CA ILE A 109 26.77 10.02 -1.42
C ILE A 109 27.93 10.55 -0.59
N THR A 110 27.75 10.83 0.69
CA THR A 110 28.80 11.37 1.57
C THR A 110 29.99 10.42 1.70
N GLU A 111 29.74 9.11 1.70
CA GLU A 111 30.77 8.05 1.76
C GLU A 111 31.21 7.56 0.35
N LYS A 112 31.00 8.37 -0.67
CA LYS A 112 31.50 8.16 -2.06
C LYS A 112 31.18 6.76 -2.62
N LEU A 113 29.91 6.32 -2.50
CA LEU A 113 29.42 5.04 -3.02
C LEU A 113 30.12 3.81 -2.39
N HIS A 114 30.41 3.87 -1.09
CA HIS A 114 31.00 2.72 -0.40
C HIS A 114 30.15 1.46 -0.60
N ALA A 115 30.73 0.36 -1.08
CA ALA A 115 30.00 -0.84 -1.53
C ALA A 115 29.03 -1.41 -0.48
N VAL A 116 29.39 -1.42 0.81
CA VAL A 116 28.53 -1.91 1.88
C VAL A 116 27.28 -1.03 2.03
N LEU A 117 27.42 0.30 1.93
CA LEU A 117 26.28 1.22 2.03
C LEU A 117 25.34 1.11 0.82
N VAL A 118 25.90 0.98 -0.38
CA VAL A 118 25.13 0.73 -1.61
C VAL A 118 24.33 -0.57 -1.47
N THR A 119 24.96 -1.64 -0.98
CA THR A 119 24.31 -2.94 -0.76
C THR A 119 23.22 -2.86 0.30
N ALA A 120 23.47 -2.17 1.40
CA ALA A 120 22.49 -1.94 2.46
C ALA A 120 21.29 -1.13 1.96
N HIS A 121 21.53 -0.08 1.16
CA HIS A 121 20.49 0.72 0.52
C HIS A 121 19.64 -0.12 -0.43
N LEU A 122 20.26 -0.96 -1.26
CA LEU A 122 19.54 -1.89 -2.14
C LEU A 122 18.71 -2.90 -1.35
N GLY A 123 19.29 -3.50 -0.29
CA GLY A 123 18.59 -4.46 0.58
C GLY A 123 17.37 -3.85 1.27
N LEU A 124 17.51 -2.63 1.81
CA LEU A 124 16.38 -1.91 2.40
C LEU A 124 15.32 -1.55 1.33
N GLY A 125 15.74 -1.25 0.10
CA GLY A 125 14.85 -1.06 -1.04
C GLY A 125 14.01 -2.29 -1.36
N LEU A 126 14.59 -3.48 -1.29
CA LEU A 126 13.88 -4.74 -1.46
C LEU A 126 12.84 -4.98 -0.35
N ILE A 127 13.16 -4.62 0.90
CA ILE A 127 12.20 -4.69 2.03
C ILE A 127 11.03 -3.75 1.78
N LEU A 128 11.30 -2.50 1.37
CA LEU A 128 10.29 -1.53 1.02
C LEU A 128 9.38 -2.04 -0.11
N TYR A 129 9.98 -2.53 -1.21
CA TYR A 129 9.28 -3.06 -2.36
C TYR A 129 8.39 -4.27 -2.01
N SER A 130 8.94 -5.23 -1.27
CA SER A 130 8.19 -6.41 -0.81
C SER A 130 7.02 -6.01 0.10
N SER A 131 7.23 -5.04 0.99
CA SER A 131 6.18 -4.55 1.88
C SER A 131 5.02 -3.93 1.09
N LEU A 132 5.30 -3.14 0.03
CA LEU A 132 4.25 -2.59 -0.84
C LEU A 132 3.54 -3.66 -1.65
N ILE A 133 4.23 -4.71 -2.12
CA ILE A 133 3.59 -5.88 -2.76
C ILE A 133 2.56 -6.50 -1.80
N PHE A 134 2.93 -6.74 -0.54
CA PHE A 134 1.99 -7.28 0.46
C PHE A 134 0.80 -6.36 0.71
N VAL A 135 1.02 -5.03 0.73
CA VAL A 135 -0.07 -4.05 0.83
C VAL A 135 -1.02 -4.18 -0.36
N VAL A 136 -0.51 -4.24 -1.58
CA VAL A 136 -1.31 -4.38 -2.81
C VAL A 136 -2.10 -5.69 -2.80
N ILE A 137 -1.45 -6.82 -2.53
CA ILE A 137 -2.07 -8.15 -2.51
C ILE A 137 -3.20 -8.19 -1.47
N ASN A 138 -2.92 -7.78 -0.23
CA ASN A 138 -3.91 -7.82 0.84
C ASN A 138 -5.10 -6.88 0.55
N THR A 139 -4.83 -5.69 0.01
CA THR A 139 -5.89 -4.75 -0.37
C THR A 139 -6.74 -5.30 -1.51
N TYR A 140 -6.13 -5.94 -2.49
CA TYR A 140 -6.82 -6.61 -3.60
C TYR A 140 -7.76 -7.70 -3.09
N TYR A 141 -7.28 -8.63 -2.27
CA TYR A 141 -8.11 -9.70 -1.70
C TYR A 141 -9.22 -9.18 -0.79
N THR A 142 -8.98 -8.10 -0.06
CA THR A 142 -10.03 -7.48 0.78
C THR A 142 -11.13 -6.87 -0.07
N ASN A 143 -10.80 -6.31 -1.24
CA ASN A 143 -11.78 -5.76 -2.18
C ASN A 143 -12.61 -6.83 -2.90
N LEU A 144 -12.07 -8.05 -3.07
CA LEU A 144 -12.77 -9.17 -3.72
C LEU A 144 -13.72 -9.92 -2.79
N LYS A 145 -13.55 -9.80 -1.46
CA LYS A 145 -14.47 -10.47 -0.52
C LYS A 145 -15.85 -9.84 -0.64
N PRO A 146 -16.92 -10.63 -0.93
CA PRO A 146 -18.29 -10.13 -0.88
C PRO A 146 -18.57 -9.62 0.53
N LYS A 147 -19.16 -8.43 0.64
CA LYS A 147 -19.62 -7.92 1.93
C LYS A 147 -20.59 -8.93 2.54
N PRO A 148 -20.43 -9.33 3.80
CA PRO A 148 -21.38 -10.22 4.44
C PRO A 148 -22.78 -9.59 4.33
N TYR A 149 -23.71 -10.36 3.77
CA TYR A 149 -25.11 -9.97 3.63
C TYR A 149 -25.63 -9.68 5.03
N SER A 150 -26.00 -8.45 5.32
CA SER A 150 -26.66 -8.14 6.59
C SER A 150 -28.10 -8.71 6.52
N LEU A 151 -28.31 -9.86 7.13
CA LEU A 151 -29.61 -10.50 7.29
C LEU A 151 -30.61 -9.66 8.11
N SER A 152 -30.26 -8.45 8.49
CA SER A 152 -31.09 -7.54 9.27
C SER A 152 -32.29 -6.93 8.51
N SER A 153 -32.35 -7.05 7.18
CA SER A 153 -33.47 -6.44 6.42
C SER A 153 -34.63 -7.38 6.15
N ALA A 154 -34.51 -8.70 6.40
CA ALA A 154 -35.56 -9.66 6.12
C ALA A 154 -36.45 -9.99 7.34
N ALA A 155 -36.11 -9.52 8.53
CA ALA A 155 -36.90 -9.80 9.77
C ALA A 155 -37.97 -8.74 10.05
N GLY A 156 -38.14 -7.72 9.19
CA GLY A 156 -39.04 -6.58 9.45
C GLY A 156 -40.42 -6.64 8.80
N THR A 157 -40.77 -7.68 8.03
CA THR A 157 -42.03 -7.69 7.27
C THR A 157 -42.92 -8.92 7.52
N SER A 158 -42.77 -9.62 8.64
CA SER A 158 -43.66 -10.71 8.98
C SER A 158 -44.25 -10.53 10.39
N SER A 159 -45.09 -9.51 10.59
CA SER A 159 -45.99 -9.41 11.73
C SER A 159 -47.13 -8.48 11.41
N SER A 160 -48.06 -8.91 10.59
CA SER A 160 -49.46 -8.49 10.61
C SER A 160 -50.30 -9.43 9.74
N GLY A 161 -50.51 -10.63 10.21
CA GLY A 161 -51.46 -11.60 9.68
C GLY A 161 -52.36 -12.09 10.79
N LYS A 162 -53.48 -11.38 11.01
CA LYS A 162 -54.60 -11.73 11.91
C LYS A 162 -55.02 -13.18 11.69
N LYS A 163 -54.72 -14.09 12.62
CA LYS A 163 -55.30 -15.43 12.69
C LYS A 163 -56.80 -15.30 13.06
N LYS A 164 -57.68 -15.50 12.08
CA LYS A 164 -59.05 -15.89 12.32
C LYS A 164 -59.07 -17.38 12.65
N SER A 165 -59.58 -17.69 13.85
CA SER A 165 -59.96 -19.03 14.30
C SER A 165 -61.15 -19.53 13.54
N PRO A 166 -61.23 -20.79 13.13
CA PRO A 166 -62.48 -21.49 12.93
C PRO A 166 -62.70 -22.51 14.09
N ALA A 167 -63.89 -22.39 14.62
CA ALA A 167 -64.47 -23.23 15.67
C ALA A 167 -64.62 -24.69 15.21
N GLY A 168 -64.46 -25.57 16.19
CA GLY A 168 -65.25 -26.75 16.46
C GLY A 168 -65.32 -27.86 15.41
N TYR A 169 -64.70 -28.97 15.77
CA TYR A 169 -65.31 -30.26 15.50
C TYR A 169 -65.03 -31.23 16.62
N SER A 170 -66.13 -31.68 17.15
CA SER A 170 -66.32 -32.60 18.29
C SER A 170 -66.29 -34.05 17.83
N SER A 171 -65.95 -34.93 18.77
CA SER A 171 -66.41 -36.35 18.83
C SER A 171 -65.57 -37.35 17.96
N ASN A 172 -65.13 -38.48 18.38
CA ASN A 172 -65.73 -39.53 19.24
C ASN A 172 -64.77 -40.73 19.34
N LYS A 173 -64.58 -41.24 20.52
CA LYS A 173 -64.61 -42.62 20.94
C LYS A 173 -64.21 -43.76 19.95
N SER A 174 -63.23 -44.58 20.29
CA SER A 174 -63.45 -45.97 20.86
C SER A 174 -62.17 -46.79 20.58
N THR A 175 -61.58 -47.33 21.61
CA THR A 175 -61.64 -48.75 22.08
C THR A 175 -60.91 -49.80 21.26
N ASN A 176 -60.03 -50.51 21.98
CA ASN A 176 -59.57 -51.90 21.79
C ASN A 176 -58.39 -52.08 20.82
N LEU A 177 -57.28 -52.68 21.17
CA LEU A 177 -56.85 -53.84 21.93
C LEU A 177 -55.34 -53.67 22.20
#